data_54bf74dcf59de89ddf787797672d097a
#
_entry.id   54bf74dcf59de89ddf787797672d097a
#
_cell.length_a   1.000
_cell.length_b   1.000
_cell.length_c   1.000
_cell.angle_alpha   90.00
_cell.angle_beta   90.00
_cell.angle_gamma   90.00
#
_symmetry.space_group_name_H-M   'P 1'
#
loop_
_entity.id
_entity.type
_entity.pdbx_description
1 polymer ?
#
loop_
_entity_poly.entity_id
_entity_poly.type
_entity_poly.pdbx_seq_one_letter_code
_entity_poly.pdbx_strand_id
1 'polypeptide(L)'
;MPVPTPHIAAKAGDIAKTVLMPGDPLRSKFIAETFLENPVLVNNVRGVQGYTGTWKGVPVTVMASGMGIPSIGIYSWELYNFYDVDNIIRVGSAGALADDLKLMDVVAGAGACTDSNFAHQFGLNGTFAPIADYTLLSQAVAAAAASGVALHVGNVLSSDNFYDDGSDGPDQWKKMGVLAVEMEAAGLYMNAARAGKRALGLFTISDHLYRAEELSSEQRQNSFVQMITIALDTAVNMANL
;
A
#
# COMPACT_ATOMS: atom_id res chain seq x y z
N MET A 1 12.04 -5.80 -20.15
CA MET A 1 13.38 -5.16 -20.05
C MET A 1 14.28 -6.05 -19.22
N PRO A 2 15.61 -6.05 -19.45
CA PRO A 2 16.49 -6.69 -18.48
C PRO A 2 16.49 -5.91 -17.16
N VAL A 3 16.73 -6.60 -16.04
CA VAL A 3 17.01 -5.98 -14.74
C VAL A 3 18.54 -5.73 -14.64
N PRO A 4 18.99 -4.66 -13.94
CA PRO A 4 18.21 -3.61 -13.27
C PRO A 4 17.40 -2.74 -14.24
N THR A 5 16.31 -2.18 -13.72
CA THR A 5 15.44 -1.23 -14.45
C THR A 5 15.89 0.22 -14.22
N PRO A 6 15.32 1.23 -14.92
CA PRO A 6 15.68 2.64 -14.68
C PRO A 6 15.41 3.16 -13.26
N HIS A 7 14.53 2.51 -12.51
CA HIS A 7 14.09 2.98 -11.19
C HIS A 7 14.43 2.00 -10.06
N ILE A 8 14.81 0.76 -10.37
CA ILE A 8 15.14 -0.28 -9.39
C ILE A 8 16.50 -0.90 -9.73
N ALA A 9 17.48 -0.76 -8.82
CA ALA A 9 18.86 -1.25 -9.00
C ALA A 9 19.02 -2.74 -8.64
N ALA A 10 18.00 -3.38 -8.08
CA ALA A 10 18.03 -4.79 -7.71
C ALA A 10 18.35 -5.69 -8.90
N LYS A 11 19.07 -6.77 -8.66
CA LYS A 11 19.34 -7.81 -9.66
C LYS A 11 18.20 -8.83 -9.69
N ALA A 12 18.22 -9.68 -10.70
CA ALA A 12 17.29 -10.81 -10.75
C ALA A 12 17.44 -11.70 -9.51
N GLY A 13 16.34 -11.95 -8.82
CA GLY A 13 16.31 -12.75 -7.59
C GLY A 13 16.53 -11.96 -6.29
N ASP A 14 16.87 -10.68 -6.35
CA ASP A 14 17.03 -9.85 -5.14
C ASP A 14 15.68 -9.45 -4.52
N ILE A 15 14.60 -9.43 -5.28
CA ILE A 15 13.26 -9.05 -4.84
C ILE A 15 12.43 -10.30 -4.54
N ALA A 16 11.75 -10.31 -3.40
CA ALA A 16 10.87 -11.41 -2.99
C ALA A 16 9.54 -11.41 -3.77
N LYS A 17 8.81 -12.53 -3.74
CA LYS A 17 7.49 -12.67 -4.37
C LYS A 17 6.42 -11.75 -3.79
N THR A 18 6.56 -11.38 -2.52
CA THR A 18 5.68 -10.42 -1.85
C THR A 18 6.47 -9.18 -1.45
N VAL A 19 5.96 -8.02 -1.85
CA VAL A 19 6.55 -6.70 -1.55
C VAL A 19 5.59 -5.91 -0.68
N LEU A 20 6.05 -5.44 0.48
CA LEU A 20 5.40 -4.41 1.27
C LEU A 20 5.83 -3.04 0.76
N MET A 21 4.87 -2.17 0.46
CA MET A 21 5.16 -0.91 -0.22
C MET A 21 4.64 0.30 0.57
N PRO A 22 5.45 0.86 1.51
CA PRO A 22 5.17 2.17 2.10
C PRO A 22 5.42 3.30 1.08
N GLY A 23 4.80 4.46 1.26
CA GLY A 23 5.11 5.64 0.45
C GLY A 23 6.47 6.24 0.79
N ASP A 24 6.80 6.28 2.09
CA ASP A 24 7.98 6.91 2.65
C ASP A 24 9.22 5.99 2.64
N PRO A 25 10.37 6.41 2.05
CA PRO A 25 11.61 5.64 2.07
C PRO A 25 12.16 5.37 3.48
N LEU A 26 11.99 6.30 4.42
CA LEU A 26 12.42 6.10 5.80
C LEU A 26 11.55 5.08 6.52
N ARG A 27 10.28 4.97 6.17
CA ARG A 27 9.41 3.89 6.68
C ARG A 27 9.83 2.54 6.10
N SER A 28 10.23 2.44 4.83
CA SER A 28 10.76 1.16 4.32
C SER A 28 12.01 0.72 5.06
N LYS A 29 12.91 1.64 5.37
CA LYS A 29 14.07 1.37 6.23
C LYS A 29 13.66 0.92 7.63
N PHE A 30 12.76 1.66 8.28
CA PHE A 30 12.25 1.32 9.61
C PHE A 30 11.63 -0.09 9.65
N ILE A 31 10.77 -0.42 8.68
CA ILE A 31 10.15 -1.76 8.61
C ILE A 31 11.24 -2.83 8.45
N ALA A 32 12.18 -2.63 7.54
CA ALA A 32 13.23 -3.60 7.28
C ALA A 32 14.12 -3.84 8.51
N GLU A 33 14.61 -2.78 9.15
CA GLU A 33 15.52 -2.87 10.29
C GLU A 33 14.83 -3.34 11.57
N THR A 34 13.51 -3.11 11.72
CA THR A 34 12.77 -3.47 12.94
C THR A 34 12.18 -4.87 12.87
N PHE A 35 11.72 -5.31 11.70
CA PHE A 35 10.92 -6.54 11.59
C PHE A 35 11.61 -7.65 10.80
N LEU A 36 12.42 -7.32 9.77
CA LEU A 36 13.02 -8.37 8.95
C LEU A 36 14.30 -8.92 9.56
N GLU A 37 14.48 -10.21 9.42
CA GLU A 37 15.75 -10.88 9.70
C GLU A 37 16.70 -10.68 8.51
N ASN A 38 17.96 -10.30 8.79
CA ASN A 38 19.02 -10.12 7.81
C ASN A 38 18.64 -9.23 6.61
N PRO A 39 18.09 -8.02 6.81
CA PRO A 39 17.68 -7.15 5.72
C PRO A 39 18.87 -6.66 4.90
N VAL A 40 18.78 -6.80 3.58
CA VAL A 40 19.80 -6.32 2.63
C VAL A 40 19.19 -5.19 1.79
N LEU A 41 19.90 -4.06 1.69
CA LEU A 41 19.51 -2.95 0.80
C LEU A 41 19.70 -3.38 -0.66
N VAL A 42 18.61 -3.50 -1.40
CA VAL A 42 18.59 -3.94 -2.81
C VAL A 42 18.28 -2.81 -3.79
N ASN A 43 17.72 -1.70 -3.28
CA ASN A 43 17.46 -0.49 -4.09
C ASN A 43 17.67 0.79 -3.27
N ASN A 44 18.27 1.80 -3.91
CA ASN A 44 18.34 3.19 -3.42
C ASN A 44 18.35 4.21 -4.57
N VAL A 45 17.85 3.84 -5.74
CA VAL A 45 17.73 4.74 -6.88
C VAL A 45 16.77 5.87 -6.50
N ARG A 46 17.18 7.13 -6.70
CA ARG A 46 16.40 8.33 -6.33
C ARG A 46 16.00 8.40 -4.85
N GLY A 47 16.73 7.71 -3.96
CA GLY A 47 16.39 7.65 -2.55
C GLY A 47 15.20 6.71 -2.23
N VAL A 48 14.64 6.02 -3.21
CA VAL A 48 13.58 5.03 -3.00
C VAL A 48 14.21 3.75 -2.48
N GLN A 49 14.28 3.65 -1.15
CA GLN A 49 14.92 2.54 -0.47
C GLN A 49 14.09 1.27 -0.55
N GLY A 50 14.75 0.16 -0.89
CA GLY A 50 14.18 -1.18 -0.91
C GLY A 50 15.11 -2.17 -0.23
N TYR A 51 14.56 -3.01 0.63
CA TYR A 51 15.27 -4.01 1.42
C TYR A 51 14.61 -5.37 1.26
N THR A 52 15.40 -6.42 1.15
CA THR A 52 14.91 -7.81 1.18
C THR A 52 15.50 -8.53 2.38
N GLY A 53 14.66 -9.21 3.13
CA GLY A 53 15.02 -10.04 4.29
C GLY A 53 13.99 -11.13 4.48
N THR A 54 13.89 -11.70 5.71
CA THR A 54 12.91 -12.73 6.01
C THR A 54 12.03 -12.32 7.20
N TRP A 55 10.79 -12.77 7.17
CA TRP A 55 9.85 -12.70 8.30
C TRP A 55 9.30 -14.10 8.56
N LYS A 56 9.53 -14.63 9.77
CA LYS A 56 9.14 -16.02 10.12
C LYS A 56 9.63 -17.05 9.08
N GLY A 57 10.85 -16.84 8.55
CA GLY A 57 11.47 -17.71 7.55
C GLY A 57 11.00 -17.50 6.10
N VAL A 58 10.04 -16.61 5.84
CA VAL A 58 9.55 -16.29 4.50
C VAL A 58 10.27 -15.04 3.95
N PRO A 59 10.83 -15.09 2.73
CA PRO A 59 11.40 -13.90 2.08
C PRO A 59 10.34 -12.82 1.84
N VAL A 60 10.63 -11.59 2.24
CA VAL A 60 9.79 -10.40 2.02
C VAL A 60 10.68 -9.24 1.59
N THR A 61 10.24 -8.49 0.60
CA THR A 61 10.84 -7.21 0.25
C THR A 61 9.99 -6.08 0.81
N VAL A 62 10.63 -5.06 1.38
CA VAL A 62 9.99 -3.80 1.74
C VAL A 62 10.62 -2.71 0.90
N MET A 63 9.85 -2.05 0.05
CA MET A 63 10.35 -1.02 -0.86
C MET A 63 9.38 0.15 -0.97
N ALA A 64 9.89 1.38 -0.85
CA ALA A 64 9.06 2.57 -0.94
C ALA A 64 8.46 2.76 -2.34
N SER A 65 7.31 3.42 -2.41
CA SER A 65 6.66 3.80 -3.67
C SER A 65 6.81 5.29 -4.02
N GLY A 66 7.23 6.13 -3.06
CA GLY A 66 6.94 7.56 -3.14
C GLY A 66 5.46 7.84 -2.92
N MET A 67 5.01 9.05 -3.20
CA MET A 67 3.62 9.50 -3.03
C MET A 67 2.92 9.67 -4.37
N GLY A 68 1.63 9.35 -4.39
CA GLY A 68 0.73 9.53 -5.53
C GLY A 68 0.75 8.40 -6.55
N ILE A 69 -0.35 8.30 -7.30
CA ILE A 69 -0.55 7.27 -8.31
C ILE A 69 0.56 7.23 -9.37
N PRO A 70 1.08 8.37 -9.91
CA PRO A 70 2.16 8.33 -10.88
C PRO A 70 3.43 7.66 -10.34
N SER A 71 3.75 7.87 -9.06
CA SER A 71 4.93 7.28 -8.44
C SER A 71 4.78 5.77 -8.23
N ILE A 72 3.74 5.33 -7.51
CA ILE A 72 3.51 3.89 -7.31
C ILE A 72 3.27 3.17 -8.64
N GLY A 73 2.73 3.88 -9.63
CA GLY A 73 2.51 3.38 -10.98
C GLY A 73 3.81 2.90 -11.64
N ILE A 74 4.92 3.64 -11.47
CA ILE A 74 6.24 3.26 -11.99
C ILE A 74 6.75 2.01 -11.28
N TYR A 75 6.86 2.05 -9.95
CA TYR A 75 7.51 0.98 -9.18
C TYR A 75 6.71 -0.32 -9.22
N SER A 76 5.39 -0.27 -9.07
CA SER A 76 4.55 -1.47 -9.15
C SER A 76 4.58 -2.10 -10.55
N TRP A 77 4.61 -1.29 -11.60
CA TRP A 77 4.76 -1.79 -12.96
C TRP A 77 6.07 -2.55 -13.15
N GLU A 78 7.20 -1.96 -12.71
CA GLU A 78 8.51 -2.61 -12.84
C GLU A 78 8.58 -3.89 -12.01
N LEU A 79 8.09 -3.88 -10.77
CA LEU A 79 8.09 -5.03 -9.89
C LEU A 79 7.29 -6.21 -10.48
N TYR A 80 6.09 -5.96 -10.99
CA TYR A 80 5.25 -7.01 -11.57
C TYR A 80 5.80 -7.55 -12.88
N ASN A 81 6.32 -6.68 -13.76
CA ASN A 81 6.67 -7.09 -15.13
C ASN A 81 8.12 -7.52 -15.29
N PHE A 82 9.04 -7.14 -14.39
CA PHE A 82 10.47 -7.40 -14.56
C PHE A 82 11.13 -8.12 -13.40
N TYR A 83 10.54 -8.08 -12.20
CA TYR A 83 11.11 -8.68 -10.98
C TYR A 83 10.34 -9.91 -10.47
N ASP A 84 9.38 -10.40 -11.26
CA ASP A 84 8.61 -11.62 -10.95
C ASP A 84 7.89 -11.54 -9.58
N VAL A 85 7.46 -10.34 -9.19
CA VAL A 85 6.65 -10.10 -8.00
C VAL A 85 5.22 -10.58 -8.26
N ASP A 86 4.65 -11.30 -7.30
CA ASP A 86 3.28 -11.79 -7.39
C ASP A 86 2.30 -10.96 -6.57
N ASN A 87 2.75 -10.45 -5.43
CA ASN A 87 1.91 -9.72 -4.49
C ASN A 87 2.55 -8.40 -4.08
N ILE A 88 1.80 -7.30 -4.13
CA ILE A 88 2.20 -6.03 -3.52
C ILE A 88 1.16 -5.66 -2.47
N ILE A 89 1.61 -5.46 -1.23
CA ILE A 89 0.80 -4.96 -0.12
C ILE A 89 1.26 -3.54 0.20
N ARG A 90 0.45 -2.55 -0.18
CA ARG A 90 0.70 -1.18 0.24
C ARG A 90 0.47 -1.05 1.75
N VAL A 91 1.40 -0.44 2.46
CA VAL A 91 1.34 -0.17 3.91
C VAL A 91 1.49 1.34 4.15
N GLY A 92 0.37 2.03 4.18
CA GLY A 92 0.31 3.49 4.16
C GLY A 92 -0.39 4.12 5.35
N SER A 93 -0.36 5.46 5.41
CA SER A 93 -1.27 6.27 6.21
C SER A 93 -2.48 6.68 5.38
N ALA A 94 -3.57 6.97 6.05
CA ALA A 94 -4.78 7.52 5.44
C ALA A 94 -5.48 8.49 6.40
N GLY A 95 -6.16 9.50 5.85
CA GLY A 95 -7.05 10.38 6.58
C GLY A 95 -8.46 9.78 6.68
N ALA A 96 -9.03 9.75 7.87
CA ALA A 96 -10.38 9.21 8.08
C ALA A 96 -11.46 10.13 7.49
N LEU A 97 -12.40 9.53 6.74
CA LEU A 97 -13.65 10.16 6.29
C LEU A 97 -14.84 9.68 7.15
N ALA A 98 -14.85 8.39 7.51
CA ALA A 98 -15.92 7.80 8.32
C ALA A 98 -15.83 8.25 9.77
N ASP A 99 -17.00 8.56 10.38
CA ASP A 99 -17.06 9.15 11.73
C ASP A 99 -16.66 8.18 12.85
N ASP A 100 -16.75 6.88 12.61
CA ASP A 100 -16.45 5.84 13.60
C ASP A 100 -14.97 5.44 13.63
N LEU A 101 -14.19 5.86 12.65
CA LEU A 101 -12.74 5.64 12.63
C LEU A 101 -12.01 6.59 13.59
N LYS A 102 -10.95 6.07 14.20
CA LYS A 102 -10.08 6.77 15.15
C LYS A 102 -8.63 6.71 14.69
N LEU A 103 -7.80 7.60 15.22
CA LEU A 103 -6.36 7.50 15.02
C LEU A 103 -5.87 6.12 15.42
N MET A 104 -4.95 5.57 14.63
CA MET A 104 -4.34 4.25 14.76
C MET A 104 -5.25 3.07 14.37
N ASP A 105 -6.52 3.27 14.01
CA ASP A 105 -7.32 2.20 13.41
C ASP A 105 -6.71 1.73 12.10
N VAL A 106 -6.87 0.43 11.82
CA VAL A 106 -6.35 -0.18 10.59
C VAL A 106 -7.47 -0.41 9.60
N VAL A 107 -7.29 0.07 8.38
CA VAL A 107 -8.24 -0.05 7.27
C VAL A 107 -7.64 -0.90 6.16
N ALA A 108 -8.43 -1.81 5.59
CA ALA A 108 -8.12 -2.52 4.34
C ALA A 108 -9.02 -1.99 3.22
N GLY A 109 -8.40 -1.50 2.16
CA GLY A 109 -9.09 -1.01 0.97
C GLY A 109 -9.58 -2.16 0.10
N ALA A 110 -10.82 -2.62 0.30
CA ALA A 110 -11.43 -3.64 -0.56
C ALA A 110 -11.65 -3.12 -1.99
N GLY A 111 -12.00 -1.85 -2.13
CA GLY A 111 -12.03 -1.10 -3.37
C GLY A 111 -11.37 0.26 -3.19
N ALA A 112 -10.86 0.82 -4.28
CA ALA A 112 -10.25 2.14 -4.29
C ALA A 112 -10.96 3.05 -5.29
N CYS A 113 -11.81 3.93 -4.79
CA CYS A 113 -12.33 5.06 -5.58
C CYS A 113 -11.16 5.98 -5.95
N THR A 114 -11.31 6.77 -7.01
CA THR A 114 -10.27 7.74 -7.36
C THR A 114 -10.82 8.91 -8.17
N ASP A 115 -10.20 10.06 -8.00
CA ASP A 115 -10.35 11.26 -8.83
C ASP A 115 -9.27 11.33 -9.93
N SER A 116 -8.32 10.38 -9.93
CA SER A 116 -7.22 10.33 -10.90
C SER A 116 -7.68 9.88 -12.28
N ASN A 117 -7.08 10.45 -13.32
CA ASN A 117 -7.26 10.00 -14.71
C ASN A 117 -6.34 8.83 -15.11
N PHE A 118 -5.73 8.15 -14.17
CA PHE A 118 -4.74 7.09 -14.42
C PHE A 118 -5.28 5.96 -15.32
N ALA A 119 -6.56 5.59 -15.16
CA ALA A 119 -7.21 4.55 -15.95
C ALA A 119 -7.28 4.86 -17.45
N HIS A 120 -7.23 6.13 -17.85
CA HIS A 120 -7.34 6.56 -19.25
C HIS A 120 -6.26 5.93 -20.14
N GLN A 121 -5.06 5.68 -19.62
CA GLN A 121 -3.97 5.05 -20.37
C GLN A 121 -4.28 3.63 -20.86
N PHE A 122 -5.24 2.95 -20.24
CA PHE A 122 -5.60 1.57 -20.60
C PHE A 122 -6.59 1.49 -21.78
N GLY A 123 -7.14 2.62 -22.23
CA GLY A 123 -8.03 2.70 -23.38
C GLY A 123 -9.33 1.91 -23.22
N LEU A 124 -9.85 1.76 -22.02
CA LEU A 124 -11.07 1.00 -21.73
C LEU A 124 -12.30 1.76 -22.22
N ASN A 125 -13.27 1.04 -22.78
CA ASN A 125 -14.59 1.58 -23.09
C ASN A 125 -15.51 1.47 -21.87
N GLY A 126 -15.31 2.34 -20.87
CA GLY A 126 -16.06 2.35 -19.62
C GLY A 126 -15.19 2.70 -18.42
N THR A 127 -15.75 2.54 -17.22
CA THR A 127 -15.07 2.79 -15.94
C THR A 127 -14.58 1.49 -15.34
N PHE A 128 -13.29 1.40 -15.04
CA PHE A 128 -12.71 0.27 -14.31
C PHE A 128 -12.95 0.45 -12.80
N ALA A 129 -13.32 -0.63 -12.12
CA ALA A 129 -13.44 -0.66 -10.67
C ALA A 129 -12.14 -1.21 -10.06
N PRO A 130 -11.26 -0.36 -9.48
CA PRO A 130 -10.04 -0.82 -8.81
C PRO A 130 -10.39 -1.56 -7.52
N ILE A 131 -10.18 -2.86 -7.48
CA ILE A 131 -10.45 -3.71 -6.31
C ILE A 131 -9.18 -4.45 -5.86
N ALA A 132 -9.09 -4.70 -4.57
CA ALA A 132 -8.06 -5.56 -4.01
C ALA A 132 -8.23 -7.00 -4.47
N ASP A 133 -7.14 -7.76 -4.52
CA ASP A 133 -7.20 -9.20 -4.67
C ASP A 133 -7.88 -9.83 -3.45
N TYR A 134 -8.91 -10.66 -3.69
CA TYR A 134 -9.69 -11.28 -2.61
C TYR A 134 -8.85 -12.21 -1.74
N THR A 135 -7.90 -12.95 -2.33
CA THR A 135 -7.03 -13.86 -1.57
C THR A 135 -6.15 -13.07 -0.61
N LEU A 136 -5.48 -12.00 -1.09
CA LEU A 136 -4.69 -11.12 -0.22
C LEU A 136 -5.55 -10.50 0.89
N LEU A 137 -6.73 -10.00 0.56
CA LEU A 137 -7.64 -9.38 1.53
C LEU A 137 -8.09 -10.39 2.58
N SER A 138 -8.47 -11.61 2.19
CA SER A 138 -8.92 -12.65 3.13
C SER A 138 -7.80 -13.09 4.06
N GLN A 139 -6.55 -13.18 3.56
CA GLN A 139 -5.39 -13.49 4.40
C GLN A 139 -5.04 -12.35 5.37
N ALA A 140 -5.23 -11.09 4.96
CA ALA A 140 -5.05 -9.95 5.85
C ALA A 140 -6.11 -9.91 6.96
N VAL A 141 -7.37 -10.23 6.64
CA VAL A 141 -8.45 -10.37 7.65
C VAL A 141 -8.10 -11.48 8.65
N ALA A 142 -7.61 -12.62 8.17
CA ALA A 142 -7.19 -13.72 9.04
C ALA A 142 -5.99 -13.33 9.94
N ALA A 143 -4.99 -12.64 9.39
CA ALA A 143 -3.83 -12.15 10.13
C ALA A 143 -4.23 -11.12 11.21
N ALA A 144 -5.14 -10.19 10.89
CA ALA A 144 -5.66 -9.21 11.83
C ALA A 144 -6.42 -9.89 12.98
N ALA A 145 -7.29 -10.86 12.66
CA ALA A 145 -8.02 -11.63 13.67
C ALA A 145 -7.09 -12.41 14.59
N ALA A 146 -6.04 -13.04 14.05
CA ALA A 146 -5.03 -13.76 14.83
C ALA A 146 -4.24 -12.84 15.77
N SER A 147 -4.05 -11.57 15.39
CA SER A 147 -3.37 -10.55 16.21
C SER A 147 -4.29 -9.82 17.18
N GLY A 148 -5.60 -10.09 17.14
CA GLY A 148 -6.60 -9.38 17.94
C GLY A 148 -6.80 -7.92 17.54
N VAL A 149 -6.43 -7.54 16.31
CA VAL A 149 -6.57 -6.18 15.77
C VAL A 149 -7.89 -6.08 15.00
N ALA A 150 -8.68 -5.06 15.30
CA ALA A 150 -9.87 -4.74 14.51
C ALA A 150 -9.41 -4.22 13.13
N LEU A 151 -9.90 -4.84 12.05
CA LEU A 151 -9.63 -4.43 10.68
C LEU A 151 -10.91 -3.91 10.04
N HIS A 152 -10.95 -2.64 9.70
CA HIS A 152 -12.06 -2.03 8.97
C HIS A 152 -11.89 -2.31 7.47
N VAL A 153 -12.87 -2.92 6.84
CA VAL A 153 -12.79 -3.31 5.42
C VAL A 153 -13.84 -2.53 4.62
N GLY A 154 -13.41 -1.80 3.60
CA GLY A 154 -14.33 -1.03 2.77
C GLY A 154 -13.62 -0.26 1.65
N ASN A 155 -14.35 0.66 1.02
CA ASN A 155 -13.78 1.51 -0.01
C ASN A 155 -12.89 2.60 0.61
N VAL A 156 -11.77 2.87 -0.05
CA VAL A 156 -10.92 4.04 0.20
C VAL A 156 -10.93 4.96 -1.02
N LEU A 157 -10.51 6.20 -0.86
CA LEU A 157 -10.30 7.14 -1.96
C LEU A 157 -8.80 7.30 -2.21
N SER A 158 -8.35 7.07 -3.42
CA SER A 158 -7.02 7.49 -3.88
C SER A 158 -7.15 8.82 -4.61
N SER A 159 -6.72 9.90 -3.96
CA SER A 159 -6.78 11.26 -4.52
C SER A 159 -5.44 11.70 -5.09
N ASP A 160 -5.47 12.41 -6.21
CA ASP A 160 -4.28 13.06 -6.79
C ASP A 160 -3.89 14.34 -6.05
N ASN A 161 -4.81 14.90 -5.23
CA ASN A 161 -4.61 16.14 -4.51
C ASN A 161 -4.57 15.91 -3.00
N PHE A 162 -3.52 16.43 -2.35
CA PHE A 162 -3.42 16.41 -0.89
C PHE A 162 -4.03 17.69 -0.28
N TYR A 163 -3.84 18.82 -0.93
CA TYR A 163 -4.39 20.10 -0.48
C TYR A 163 -5.66 20.41 -1.28
N ASP A 164 -6.78 20.53 -0.56
CA ASP A 164 -8.07 20.92 -1.13
C ASP A 164 -8.16 22.45 -1.22
N ASP A 165 -8.77 22.96 -2.28
CA ASP A 165 -9.04 24.37 -2.49
C ASP A 165 -10.34 24.85 -1.81
N GLY A 166 -10.93 24.04 -0.92
CA GLY A 166 -12.18 24.32 -0.21
C GLY A 166 -13.42 23.77 -0.91
N SER A 167 -13.26 22.76 -1.76
CA SER A 167 -14.39 22.05 -2.37
C SER A 167 -15.09 21.11 -1.39
N ASP A 168 -16.38 20.80 -1.65
CA ASP A 168 -17.16 19.82 -0.89
C ASP A 168 -16.78 18.34 -1.25
N GLY A 169 -15.63 18.14 -1.91
CA GLY A 169 -15.21 16.86 -2.44
C GLY A 169 -15.21 15.72 -1.39
N PRO A 170 -14.52 15.88 -0.26
CA PRO A 170 -14.46 14.86 0.79
C PRO A 170 -15.84 14.45 1.33
N ASP A 171 -16.76 15.41 1.46
CA ASP A 171 -18.12 15.18 1.95
C ASP A 171 -18.95 14.27 1.03
N GLN A 172 -18.75 14.37 -0.28
CA GLN A 172 -19.47 13.52 -1.23
C GLN A 172 -18.97 12.07 -1.13
N TRP A 173 -17.66 11.86 -0.97
CA TRP A 173 -17.10 10.52 -0.77
C TRP A 173 -17.56 9.90 0.56
N LYS A 174 -17.60 10.69 1.63
CA LYS A 174 -18.15 10.25 2.93
C LYS A 174 -19.60 9.80 2.81
N LYS A 175 -20.46 10.54 2.09
CA LYS A 175 -21.87 10.16 1.85
C LYS A 175 -22.00 8.84 1.10
N MET A 176 -21.00 8.46 0.30
CA MET A 176 -20.95 7.17 -0.40
C MET A 176 -20.37 6.04 0.47
N GLY A 177 -20.06 6.28 1.74
CA GLY A 177 -19.52 5.29 2.67
C GLY A 177 -18.04 4.97 2.45
N VAL A 178 -17.28 5.88 1.82
CA VAL A 178 -15.83 5.73 1.70
C VAL A 178 -15.21 5.96 3.09
N LEU A 179 -14.34 5.01 3.51
CA LEU A 179 -13.81 4.99 4.87
C LEU A 179 -12.71 6.02 5.11
N ALA A 180 -11.78 6.13 4.16
CA ALA A 180 -10.58 6.95 4.31
C ALA A 180 -10.04 7.41 2.95
N VAL A 181 -9.20 8.46 2.95
CA VAL A 181 -8.49 8.97 1.79
C VAL A 181 -7.00 8.70 1.90
N GLU A 182 -6.41 8.27 0.79
CA GLU A 182 -4.98 8.06 0.58
C GLU A 182 -4.64 8.43 -0.89
N MET A 183 -3.49 8.08 -1.44
CA MET A 183 -3.08 8.62 -2.74
C MET A 183 -2.61 7.57 -3.77
N GLU A 184 -2.71 6.25 -3.54
CA GLU A 184 -2.00 5.27 -4.39
C GLU A 184 -2.76 3.98 -4.72
N ALA A 185 -3.66 3.51 -3.87
CA ALA A 185 -4.25 2.17 -3.98
C ALA A 185 -4.93 1.91 -5.33
N ALA A 186 -5.65 2.89 -5.88
CA ALA A 186 -6.33 2.73 -7.16
C ALA A 186 -5.34 2.43 -8.29
N GLY A 187 -4.22 3.17 -8.36
CA GLY A 187 -3.19 2.94 -9.37
C GLY A 187 -2.50 1.58 -9.21
N LEU A 188 -2.22 1.19 -7.96
CA LEU A 188 -1.67 -0.13 -7.65
C LEU A 188 -2.60 -1.26 -8.09
N TYR A 189 -3.91 -1.17 -7.77
CA TYR A 189 -4.89 -2.19 -8.13
C TYR A 189 -5.06 -2.31 -9.66
N MET A 190 -5.04 -1.19 -10.38
CA MET A 190 -5.09 -1.17 -11.84
C MET A 190 -3.85 -1.86 -12.45
N ASN A 191 -2.65 -1.57 -11.95
CA ASN A 191 -1.43 -2.22 -12.43
C ASN A 191 -1.42 -3.72 -12.11
N ALA A 192 -1.86 -4.14 -10.93
CA ALA A 192 -1.98 -5.54 -10.56
C ALA A 192 -2.95 -6.28 -11.48
N ALA A 193 -4.15 -5.73 -11.70
CA ALA A 193 -5.14 -6.30 -12.61
C ALA A 193 -4.58 -6.43 -14.05
N ARG A 194 -3.89 -5.39 -14.55
CA ARG A 194 -3.29 -5.40 -15.90
C ARG A 194 -2.20 -6.44 -16.05
N ALA A 195 -1.44 -6.69 -14.98
CA ALA A 195 -0.35 -7.68 -14.96
C ALA A 195 -0.80 -9.11 -14.62
N GLY A 196 -2.07 -9.31 -14.26
CA GLY A 196 -2.56 -10.61 -13.75
C GLY A 196 -1.94 -10.98 -12.41
N LYS A 197 -1.62 -9.98 -11.58
CA LYS A 197 -0.97 -10.08 -10.27
C LYS A 197 -1.91 -9.60 -9.16
N ARG A 198 -1.45 -9.60 -7.90
CA ARG A 198 -2.27 -9.32 -6.72
C ARG A 198 -1.83 -8.06 -6.02
N ALA A 199 -2.80 -7.29 -5.54
CA ALA A 199 -2.56 -6.09 -4.74
C ALA A 199 -3.55 -5.96 -3.59
N LEU A 200 -3.09 -5.33 -2.49
CA LEU A 200 -3.91 -4.94 -1.34
C LEU A 200 -3.35 -3.64 -0.75
N GLY A 201 -4.22 -2.73 -0.34
CA GLY A 201 -3.87 -1.57 0.48
C GLY A 201 -4.30 -1.78 1.92
N LEU A 202 -3.35 -1.65 2.84
CA LEU A 202 -3.55 -1.57 4.27
C LEU A 202 -3.13 -0.19 4.75
N PHE A 203 -3.94 0.44 5.58
CA PHE A 203 -3.73 1.81 6.01
C PHE A 203 -3.92 1.95 7.51
N THR A 204 -3.06 2.73 8.15
CA THR A 204 -3.30 3.21 9.51
C THR A 204 -3.86 4.63 9.43
N ILE A 205 -4.95 4.90 10.14
CA ILE A 205 -5.51 6.24 10.24
C ILE A 205 -4.53 7.15 10.97
N SER A 206 -4.05 8.17 10.27
CA SER A 206 -3.07 9.15 10.77
C SER A 206 -3.66 10.49 11.14
N ASP A 207 -4.83 10.81 10.60
CA ASP A 207 -5.56 12.05 10.80
C ASP A 207 -7.04 11.85 10.50
N HIS A 208 -7.87 12.78 10.96
CA HIS A 208 -9.31 12.74 10.70
C HIS A 208 -9.74 14.06 10.04
N LEU A 209 -10.32 13.99 8.83
CA LEU A 209 -10.62 15.19 8.05
C LEU A 209 -11.63 16.15 8.73
N TYR A 210 -12.45 15.62 9.62
CA TYR A 210 -13.52 16.37 10.30
C TYR A 210 -13.25 16.63 11.79
N ARG A 211 -12.07 16.26 12.29
CA ARG A 211 -11.66 16.45 13.69
C ARG A 211 -10.24 17.03 13.69
N ALA A 212 -9.94 17.86 14.68
CA ALA A 212 -8.58 18.38 14.86
C ALA A 212 -7.66 17.32 15.52
N GLU A 213 -7.55 16.15 14.89
CA GLU A 213 -6.78 15.02 15.39
C GLU A 213 -5.82 14.57 14.29
N GLU A 214 -4.51 14.61 14.56
CA GLU A 214 -3.47 14.15 13.63
C GLU A 214 -2.25 13.61 14.37
N LEU A 215 -1.57 12.65 13.75
CA LEU A 215 -0.27 12.15 14.20
C LEU A 215 0.87 13.02 13.65
N SER A 216 1.92 13.21 14.45
CA SER A 216 3.14 13.87 13.99
C SER A 216 3.83 13.08 12.87
N SER A 217 4.72 13.74 12.10
CA SER A 217 5.51 13.06 11.06
C SER A 217 6.34 11.90 11.62
N GLU A 218 6.90 12.05 12.81
CA GLU A 218 7.66 11.00 13.50
C GLU A 218 6.75 9.81 13.88
N GLN A 219 5.56 10.07 14.40
CA GLN A 219 4.58 9.03 14.70
C GLN A 219 4.13 8.30 13.43
N ARG A 220 3.87 9.01 12.33
CA ARG A 220 3.54 8.42 11.03
C ARG A 220 4.67 7.52 10.49
N GLN A 221 5.93 7.83 10.79
CA GLN A 221 7.08 7.04 10.35
C GLN A 221 7.23 5.74 11.15
N ASN A 222 7.06 5.79 12.49
CA ASN A 222 7.57 4.75 13.41
C ASN A 222 6.50 3.97 14.18
N SER A 223 5.20 4.30 14.05
CA SER A 223 4.18 3.74 14.98
C SER A 223 3.14 2.82 14.36
N PHE A 224 3.19 2.51 13.07
CA PHE A 224 2.19 1.68 12.40
C PHE A 224 2.43 0.16 12.56
N VAL A 225 2.86 -0.26 13.75
CA VAL A 225 3.30 -1.63 14.04
C VAL A 225 2.21 -2.66 13.76
N GLN A 226 0.96 -2.39 14.13
CA GLN A 226 -0.16 -3.33 13.92
C GLN A 226 -0.40 -3.60 12.43
N MET A 227 -0.51 -2.55 11.62
CA MET A 227 -0.68 -2.67 10.16
C MET A 227 0.50 -3.41 9.53
N ILE A 228 1.74 -3.06 9.92
CA ILE A 228 2.95 -3.69 9.39
C ILE A 228 2.97 -5.18 9.73
N THR A 229 2.64 -5.56 10.97
CA THR A 229 2.58 -6.96 11.40
C THR A 229 1.53 -7.73 10.62
N ILE A 230 0.32 -7.16 10.43
CA ILE A 230 -0.72 -7.77 9.59
C ILE A 230 -0.22 -8.00 8.17
N ALA A 231 0.46 -7.00 7.57
CA ALA A 231 0.98 -7.13 6.21
C ALA A 231 2.06 -8.22 6.09
N LEU A 232 2.98 -8.28 7.06
CA LEU A 232 4.03 -9.30 7.12
C LEU A 232 3.46 -10.70 7.33
N ASP A 233 2.49 -10.86 8.23
CA ASP A 233 1.84 -12.14 8.46
C ASP A 233 0.96 -12.56 7.25
N THR A 234 0.38 -11.58 6.55
CA THR A 234 -0.28 -11.83 5.27
C THR A 234 0.71 -12.40 4.23
N ALA A 235 1.92 -11.84 4.16
CA ALA A 235 2.96 -12.37 3.26
C ALA A 235 3.33 -13.83 3.59
N VAL A 236 3.40 -14.18 4.88
CA VAL A 236 3.63 -15.57 5.32
C VAL A 236 2.48 -16.48 4.92
N ASN A 237 1.24 -16.04 5.16
CA ASN A 237 0.05 -16.82 4.78
C ASN A 237 0.01 -17.08 3.26
N MET A 238 0.33 -16.06 2.45
CA MET A 238 0.38 -16.20 0.99
C MET A 238 1.46 -17.15 0.49
N ALA A 239 2.59 -17.26 1.19
CA ALA A 239 3.67 -18.18 0.84
C ALA A 239 3.33 -19.65 1.15
N ASN A 240 2.33 -19.88 1.98
CA ASN A 240 1.88 -21.21 2.40
C ASN A 240 0.64 -21.70 1.62
N LEU A 241 0.14 -20.92 0.65
CA LEU A 241 -0.95 -21.32 -0.26
C LEU A 241 -0.40 -22.01 -1.50
#